data_dee5a45d04d4c2ca35ff2b78878accf4
#
_entry.id   dee5a45d04d4c2ca35ff2b78878accf4
#
_cell.length_a   1.000
_cell.length_b   1.000
_cell.length_c   1.000
_cell.angle_alpha   90.00
_cell.angle_beta   90.00
_cell.angle_gamma   90.00
#
_symmetry.space_group_name_H-M   'P 1'
#
loop_
_entity.id
_entity.type
_entity.pdbx_description
1 polymer ?
#
loop_
_entity_poly.entity_id
_entity_poly.type
_entity_poly.pdbx_seq_one_letter_code
_entity_poly.pdbx_strand_id
1 'polypeptide(L)'
;GEYFIDSFDDKRSSISFSKSKLSTGICLIFVTPDGQRTMAAHLGANLDLCPESIELERLQSSEFLLFDNFSISSPGGLETTKYALASAMKSKVCFGVSDISLVSENLENLQWLSNKGIHLLFGNKNEMSLINNSINMHAENILVTYGEEGASYNDISLQAPKIEIVNSNGAGDALIGTFLACLSTENDYTSLKKAVDYASEVCKSNGPRIK
;
A
#
# COMPACT_ATOMS: atom_id res chain seq x y z
N GLY A 1 7.45 -2.45 18.39
CA GLY A 1 8.43 -1.46 18.05
C GLY A 1 9.80 -2.09 17.77
N GLU A 2 10.59 -2.38 18.79
CA GLU A 2 11.98 -2.86 18.64
C GLU A 2 12.09 -4.13 17.78
N TYR A 3 11.27 -5.14 18.02
CA TYR A 3 11.24 -6.36 17.20
C TYR A 3 11.05 -6.06 15.69
N PHE A 4 10.22 -5.08 15.35
CA PHE A 4 10.01 -4.69 13.95
C PHE A 4 11.26 -4.03 13.37
N ILE A 5 11.90 -3.13 14.13
CA ILE A 5 13.15 -2.47 13.75
C ILE A 5 14.24 -3.52 13.50
N ASP A 6 14.43 -4.45 14.44
CA ASP A 6 15.43 -5.51 14.34
C ASP A 6 15.18 -6.50 13.19
N SER A 7 13.92 -6.58 12.71
CA SER A 7 13.57 -7.43 11.57
C SER A 7 13.98 -6.84 10.20
N PHE A 8 14.39 -5.57 10.16
CA PHE A 8 14.88 -4.90 8.96
C PHE A 8 16.42 -4.87 8.95
N ASP A 9 17.03 -5.98 8.55
CA ASP A 9 18.50 -6.10 8.38
C ASP A 9 18.94 -5.87 6.92
N ASP A 10 18.12 -5.23 6.10
CA ASP A 10 18.47 -4.98 4.71
C ASP A 10 19.11 -3.58 4.54
N LYS A 11 20.40 -3.56 4.23
CA LYS A 11 21.16 -2.33 3.93
C LYS A 11 20.59 -1.52 2.76
N ARG A 12 19.71 -2.10 1.96
CA ARG A 12 19.01 -1.43 0.85
C ARG A 12 17.78 -0.64 1.28
N SER A 13 17.29 -0.92 2.49
CA SER A 13 16.13 -0.25 3.06
C SER A 13 16.56 0.75 4.11
N SER A 14 16.16 2.00 3.95
CA SER A 14 16.38 3.04 4.94
C SER A 14 15.06 3.38 5.61
N ILE A 15 14.95 3.09 6.91
CA ILE A 15 13.72 3.24 7.65
C ILE A 15 13.84 4.37 8.65
N SER A 16 12.88 5.28 8.63
CA SER A 16 12.71 6.33 9.62
C SER A 16 11.63 5.94 10.61
N PHE A 17 11.89 6.10 11.89
CA PHE A 17 10.93 5.80 12.96
C PHE A 17 10.71 7.01 13.83
N SER A 18 9.45 7.40 14.00
CA SER A 18 9.06 8.28 15.10
C SER A 18 8.70 7.44 16.34
N LYS A 19 9.05 7.96 17.52
CA LYS A 19 8.70 7.33 18.81
C LYS A 19 7.47 8.01 19.37
N SER A 20 6.52 7.21 19.84
CA SER A 20 5.31 7.63 20.54
C SER A 20 5.32 7.18 21.99
N LYS A 21 4.55 7.86 22.84
CA LYS A 21 4.22 7.42 24.20
C LYS A 21 3.10 6.37 24.20
N LEU A 22 2.37 6.25 23.09
CA LEU A 22 1.33 5.25 22.90
C LEU A 22 1.96 3.88 22.61
N SER A 23 1.23 2.82 22.92
CA SER A 23 1.63 1.46 22.57
C SER A 23 1.68 1.26 21.06
N THR A 24 2.47 0.31 20.60
CA THR A 24 2.45 -0.12 19.18
C THR A 24 1.04 -0.56 18.78
N GLY A 25 0.60 -0.21 17.58
CA GLY A 25 -0.67 -0.66 17.02
C GLY A 25 -0.74 -2.19 16.96
N ILE A 26 -1.94 -2.73 17.13
CA ILE A 26 -2.20 -4.18 17.12
C ILE A 26 -3.39 -4.43 16.19
N CYS A 27 -3.27 -5.42 15.30
CA CYS A 27 -4.38 -5.94 14.54
C CYS A 27 -4.61 -7.42 14.92
N LEU A 28 -5.79 -7.72 15.46
CA LEU A 28 -6.23 -9.08 15.72
C LEU A 28 -6.98 -9.60 14.50
N ILE A 29 -6.58 -10.75 14.00
CA ILE A 29 -7.21 -11.40 12.85
C ILE A 29 -7.88 -12.67 13.34
N PHE A 30 -9.21 -12.71 13.28
CA PHE A 30 -10.02 -13.88 13.57
C PHE A 30 -10.28 -14.62 12.26
N VAL A 31 -9.92 -15.89 12.21
CA VAL A 31 -10.15 -16.74 11.04
C VAL A 31 -11.13 -17.84 11.42
N THR A 32 -12.25 -17.91 10.71
CA THR A 32 -13.26 -18.96 10.91
C THR A 32 -12.86 -20.23 10.15
N PRO A 33 -13.43 -21.42 10.46
CA PRO A 33 -13.08 -22.68 9.81
C PRO A 33 -13.30 -22.70 8.29
N ASP A 34 -14.17 -21.85 7.77
CA ASP A 34 -14.42 -21.64 6.33
C ASP A 34 -13.45 -20.63 5.68
N GLY A 35 -12.43 -20.14 6.44
CA GLY A 35 -11.42 -19.24 5.95
C GLY A 35 -11.82 -17.74 5.91
N GLN A 36 -13.01 -17.39 6.41
CA GLN A 36 -13.42 -15.99 6.53
C GLN A 36 -12.56 -15.28 7.58
N ARG A 37 -12.27 -13.99 7.33
CA ARG A 37 -11.44 -13.18 8.20
C ARG A 37 -12.21 -11.98 8.73
N THR A 38 -12.11 -11.76 10.03
CA THR A 38 -12.56 -10.54 10.70
C THR A 38 -11.36 -9.90 11.38
N MET A 39 -11.15 -8.62 11.14
CA MET A 39 -10.02 -7.88 11.71
C MET A 39 -10.52 -6.86 12.72
N ALA A 40 -9.83 -6.78 13.86
CA ALA A 40 -10.04 -5.76 14.90
C ALA A 40 -8.71 -5.04 15.13
N ALA A 41 -8.63 -3.77 14.77
CA ALA A 41 -7.42 -2.98 14.85
C ALA A 41 -7.47 -1.95 15.98
N HIS A 42 -6.36 -1.85 16.72
CA HIS A 42 -6.06 -0.74 17.62
C HIS A 42 -4.87 0.02 17.06
N LEU A 43 -5.06 1.28 16.68
CA LEU A 43 -4.07 2.05 15.95
C LEU A 43 -2.82 2.39 16.78
N GLY A 44 -2.97 2.58 18.11
CA GLY A 44 -1.85 2.85 18.99
C GLY A 44 -1.00 4.04 18.53
N ALA A 45 0.31 3.84 18.45
CA ALA A 45 1.29 4.85 18.06
C ALA A 45 1.05 5.46 16.65
N ASN A 46 0.26 4.82 15.79
CA ASN A 46 -0.07 5.38 14.47
C ASN A 46 -0.93 6.66 14.58
N LEU A 47 -1.59 6.88 15.72
CA LEU A 47 -2.34 8.10 15.97
C LEU A 47 -1.46 9.34 16.18
N ASP A 48 -0.18 9.14 16.53
CA ASP A 48 0.79 10.21 16.76
C ASP A 48 1.58 10.58 15.49
N LEU A 49 1.17 10.08 14.32
CA LEU A 49 1.79 10.48 13.07
C LEU A 49 1.63 11.99 12.86
N CYS A 50 2.74 12.66 12.53
CA CYS A 50 2.78 14.10 12.35
C CYS A 50 3.80 14.48 11.27
N PRO A 51 3.72 15.68 10.67
CA PRO A 51 4.64 16.14 9.62
C PRO A 51 6.11 16.06 10.00
N GLU A 52 6.44 16.30 11.28
CA GLU A 52 7.80 16.24 11.82
C GLU A 52 8.41 14.83 11.78
N SER A 53 7.57 13.81 11.59
CA SER A 53 8.00 12.41 11.41
C SER A 53 8.65 12.16 10.05
N ILE A 54 8.51 13.09 9.09
CA ILE A 54 9.00 12.93 7.72
C ILE A 54 10.43 13.42 7.58
N GLU A 55 11.31 12.57 7.06
CA GLU A 55 12.64 12.97 6.62
C GLU A 55 12.56 13.64 5.25
N LEU A 56 12.56 14.97 5.27
CA LEU A 56 12.27 15.80 4.10
C LEU A 56 13.25 15.55 2.93
N GLU A 57 14.54 15.38 3.23
CA GLU A 57 15.58 15.14 2.23
C GLU A 57 15.31 13.84 1.44
N ARG A 58 14.93 12.77 2.13
CA ARG A 58 14.58 11.51 1.49
C ARG A 58 13.33 11.64 0.65
N LEU A 59 12.30 12.31 1.19
CA LEU A 59 11.06 12.53 0.47
C LEU A 59 11.30 13.27 -0.83
N GLN A 60 12.10 14.36 -0.81
CA GLN A 60 12.38 15.19 -1.98
C GLN A 60 13.25 14.49 -3.03
N SER A 61 14.03 13.48 -2.65
CA SER A 61 14.84 12.65 -3.54
C SER A 61 14.13 11.40 -4.07
N SER A 62 12.93 11.11 -3.58
CA SER A 62 12.17 9.90 -3.95
C SER A 62 11.51 10.05 -5.32
N GLU A 63 11.59 9.03 -6.17
CA GLU A 63 10.88 8.97 -7.45
C GLU A 63 9.37 8.76 -7.25
N PHE A 64 9.01 7.89 -6.29
CA PHE A 64 7.63 7.58 -5.95
C PHE A 64 7.33 7.96 -4.50
N LEU A 65 6.17 8.57 -4.28
CA LEU A 65 5.55 8.73 -2.98
C LEU A 65 4.34 7.81 -2.88
N LEU A 66 4.49 6.73 -2.12
CA LEU A 66 3.44 5.74 -1.93
C LEU A 66 2.79 5.90 -0.55
N PHE A 67 1.48 5.97 -0.53
CA PHE A 67 0.66 5.92 0.68
C PHE A 67 -0.70 5.30 0.38
N ASP A 68 -1.49 5.05 1.42
CA ASP A 68 -2.75 4.35 1.32
C ASP A 68 -3.88 5.06 2.08
N ASN A 69 -5.08 4.48 2.05
CA ASN A 69 -6.25 5.04 2.70
C ASN A 69 -6.11 5.10 4.23
N PHE A 70 -5.34 4.20 4.85
CA PHE A 70 -5.03 4.29 6.29
C PHE A 70 -4.26 5.56 6.64
N SER A 71 -3.38 6.00 5.74
CA SER A 71 -2.56 7.21 5.92
C SER A 71 -3.39 8.50 5.99
N ILE A 72 -4.60 8.50 5.45
CA ILE A 72 -5.51 9.66 5.46
C ILE A 72 -6.73 9.49 6.37
N SER A 73 -6.80 8.39 7.13
CA SER A 73 -7.96 8.04 7.98
C SER A 73 -7.92 8.67 9.37
N SER A 74 -6.83 9.29 9.77
CA SER A 74 -6.72 10.02 11.03
C SER A 74 -6.34 11.49 10.77
N PRO A 75 -6.68 12.42 11.68
CA PRO A 75 -6.31 13.83 11.52
C PRO A 75 -4.81 14.03 11.35
N GLY A 76 -3.97 13.40 12.18
CA GLY A 76 -2.52 13.47 12.10
C GLY A 76 -1.97 12.84 10.82
N GLY A 77 -2.51 11.70 10.40
CA GLY A 77 -2.16 11.04 9.13
C GLY A 77 -2.50 11.90 7.92
N LEU A 78 -3.69 12.49 7.90
CA LEU A 78 -4.11 13.39 6.81
C LEU A 78 -3.21 14.64 6.73
N GLU A 79 -2.88 15.27 7.86
CA GLU A 79 -1.99 16.42 7.91
C GLU A 79 -0.59 16.06 7.42
N THR A 80 -0.06 14.91 7.87
CA THR A 80 1.23 14.37 7.43
C THR A 80 1.25 14.09 5.94
N THR A 81 0.17 13.49 5.41
CA THR A 81 0.04 13.22 3.96
C THR A 81 -0.03 14.52 3.16
N LYS A 82 -0.78 15.53 3.63
CA LYS A 82 -0.81 16.86 3.00
C LYS A 82 0.56 17.51 2.95
N TYR A 83 1.30 17.43 4.05
CA TYR A 83 2.67 17.94 4.11
C TYR A 83 3.61 17.19 3.16
N ALA A 84 3.53 15.86 3.12
CA ALA A 84 4.32 15.03 2.22
C ALA A 84 4.07 15.38 0.75
N LEU A 85 2.80 15.49 0.35
CA LEU A 85 2.41 15.86 -1.02
C LEU A 85 2.91 17.26 -1.42
N ALA A 86 2.83 18.23 -0.50
CA ALA A 86 3.33 19.58 -0.74
C ALA A 86 4.86 19.63 -0.86
N SER A 87 5.56 18.72 -0.19
CA SER A 87 7.03 18.68 -0.14
C SER A 87 7.66 17.81 -1.22
N ALA A 88 6.94 16.81 -1.73
CA ALA A 88 7.38 15.83 -2.73
C ALA A 88 7.11 16.28 -4.17
N MET A 89 7.42 17.51 -4.51
CA MET A 89 7.02 18.17 -5.79
C MET A 89 7.47 17.43 -7.06
N LYS A 90 8.47 16.56 -6.98
CA LYS A 90 8.99 15.80 -8.13
C LYS A 90 8.59 14.33 -8.11
N SER A 91 8.06 13.86 -6.99
CA SER A 91 7.71 12.44 -6.85
C SER A 91 6.37 12.14 -7.54
N LYS A 92 6.32 10.99 -8.17
CA LYS A 92 5.07 10.43 -8.71
C LYS A 92 4.21 9.92 -7.55
N VAL A 93 3.02 10.46 -7.41
CA VAL A 93 2.11 10.11 -6.31
C VAL A 93 1.42 8.77 -6.60
N CYS A 94 1.60 7.80 -5.72
CA CYS A 94 0.97 6.48 -5.80
C CYS A 94 0.03 6.29 -4.61
N PHE A 95 -1.21 5.88 -4.85
CA PHE A 95 -2.21 5.73 -3.81
C PHE A 95 -2.87 4.35 -3.85
N GLY A 96 -2.88 3.68 -2.69
CA GLY A 96 -3.57 2.40 -2.47
C GLY A 96 -4.93 2.57 -1.80
N VAL A 97 -5.95 1.91 -2.34
CA VAL A 97 -7.30 1.93 -1.75
C VAL A 97 -7.34 1.17 -0.43
N SER A 98 -6.64 0.07 -0.32
CA SER A 98 -6.33 -0.78 0.84
C SER A 98 -7.50 -1.41 1.59
N ASP A 99 -8.56 -0.67 1.92
CA ASP A 99 -9.70 -1.20 2.68
C ASP A 99 -11.01 -0.54 2.23
N ILE A 100 -11.97 -1.39 1.88
CA ILE A 100 -13.30 -0.99 1.43
C ILE A 100 -14.05 -0.18 2.49
N SER A 101 -13.92 -0.56 3.78
CA SER A 101 -14.61 0.12 4.88
C SER A 101 -14.18 1.58 5.01
N LEU A 102 -12.89 1.86 4.79
CA LEU A 102 -12.34 3.21 4.87
C LEU A 102 -12.76 4.13 3.71
N VAL A 103 -13.20 3.57 2.57
CA VAL A 103 -13.64 4.40 1.44
C VAL A 103 -14.84 5.27 1.84
N SER A 104 -15.84 4.66 2.49
CA SER A 104 -17.04 5.39 2.93
C SER A 104 -16.74 6.42 4.03
N GLU A 105 -15.81 6.10 4.92
CA GLU A 105 -15.43 6.97 6.04
C GLU A 105 -14.58 8.17 5.60
N ASN A 106 -13.83 8.00 4.50
CA ASN A 106 -12.85 8.98 4.01
C ASN A 106 -13.26 9.72 2.73
N LEU A 107 -14.53 9.73 2.34
CA LEU A 107 -14.98 10.30 1.07
C LEU A 107 -14.48 11.73 0.81
N GLU A 108 -14.51 12.61 1.81
CA GLU A 108 -14.03 14.00 1.67
C GLU A 108 -12.52 14.05 1.43
N ASN A 109 -11.75 13.23 2.16
CA ASN A 109 -10.29 13.16 2.01
C ASN A 109 -9.90 12.57 0.65
N LEU A 110 -10.62 11.55 0.20
CA LEU A 110 -10.43 10.93 -1.12
C LEU A 110 -10.79 11.89 -2.24
N GLN A 111 -11.87 12.66 -2.10
CA GLN A 111 -12.25 13.71 -3.05
C GLN A 111 -11.18 14.81 -3.11
N TRP A 112 -10.64 15.21 -1.97
CA TRP A 112 -9.52 16.15 -1.92
C TRP A 112 -8.29 15.57 -2.63
N LEU A 113 -7.96 14.31 -2.39
CA LEU A 113 -6.81 13.63 -2.98
C LEU A 113 -6.93 13.48 -4.49
N SER A 114 -8.13 13.18 -5.02
CA SER A 114 -8.38 13.02 -6.45
C SER A 114 -7.97 14.24 -7.29
N ASN A 115 -7.93 15.44 -6.66
CA ASN A 115 -7.52 16.70 -7.29
C ASN A 115 -6.00 16.95 -7.23
N LYS A 116 -5.19 15.99 -6.73
CA LYS A 116 -3.74 16.19 -6.52
C LYS A 116 -2.85 15.59 -7.61
N GLY A 117 -3.45 14.97 -8.63
CA GLY A 117 -2.68 14.35 -9.71
C GLY A 117 -2.05 13.02 -9.25
N ILE A 118 -2.87 11.97 -9.18
CA ILE A 118 -2.41 10.62 -8.84
C ILE A 118 -1.76 10.00 -10.07
N HIS A 119 -0.48 9.64 -9.94
CA HIS A 119 0.24 8.92 -10.98
C HIS A 119 -0.18 7.46 -11.07
N LEU A 120 -0.35 6.79 -9.94
CA LEU A 120 -0.77 5.40 -9.86
C LEU A 120 -1.83 5.19 -8.78
N LEU A 121 -3.00 4.73 -9.18
CA LEU A 121 -4.04 4.21 -8.29
C LEU A 121 -3.99 2.69 -8.29
N PHE A 122 -3.96 2.06 -7.11
CA PHE A 122 -3.97 0.60 -7.03
C PHE A 122 -4.87 0.06 -5.92
N GLY A 123 -5.36 -1.15 -6.16
CA GLY A 123 -6.21 -1.88 -5.24
C GLY A 123 -6.66 -3.21 -5.83
N ASN A 124 -7.43 -3.96 -5.05
CA ASN A 124 -8.08 -5.15 -5.60
C ASN A 124 -9.35 -4.77 -6.38
N LYS A 125 -9.91 -5.72 -7.12
CA LYS A 125 -11.10 -5.54 -7.96
C LYS A 125 -12.27 -4.90 -7.20
N ASN A 126 -12.51 -5.31 -5.95
CA ASN A 126 -13.63 -4.80 -5.15
C ASN A 126 -13.38 -3.38 -4.67
N GLU A 127 -12.15 -3.09 -4.22
CA GLU A 127 -11.71 -1.76 -3.84
C GLU A 127 -11.83 -0.76 -4.99
N MET A 128 -11.32 -1.14 -6.17
CA MET A 128 -11.38 -0.30 -7.36
C MET A 128 -12.82 -0.06 -7.85
N SER A 129 -13.67 -1.07 -7.79
CA SER A 129 -15.09 -0.93 -8.12
C SER A 129 -15.78 0.06 -7.17
N LEU A 130 -15.52 -0.04 -5.87
CA LEU A 130 -16.14 0.84 -4.88
C LEU A 130 -15.68 2.28 -5.05
N ILE A 131 -14.38 2.53 -5.22
CA ILE A 131 -13.86 3.89 -5.34
C ILE A 131 -14.38 4.58 -6.60
N ASN A 132 -14.46 3.86 -7.72
CA ASN A 132 -15.02 4.39 -8.97
C ASN A 132 -16.51 4.74 -8.83
N ASN A 133 -17.27 3.94 -8.10
CA ASN A 133 -18.69 4.20 -7.86
C ASN A 133 -18.93 5.35 -6.87
N SER A 134 -17.99 5.59 -5.95
CA SER A 134 -18.16 6.57 -4.87
C SER A 134 -17.68 7.97 -5.25
N ILE A 135 -16.52 8.09 -5.91
CA ILE A 135 -15.89 9.41 -6.15
C ILE A 135 -15.28 9.58 -7.54
N ASN A 136 -15.29 8.58 -8.40
CA ASN A 136 -14.67 8.63 -9.72
C ASN A 136 -13.24 9.22 -9.66
N MET A 137 -12.35 8.56 -8.89
CA MET A 137 -10.98 9.03 -8.69
C MET A 137 -10.17 8.90 -9.99
N HIS A 138 -9.60 10.01 -10.46
CA HIS A 138 -8.76 10.02 -11.65
C HIS A 138 -7.30 9.75 -11.30
N ALA A 139 -6.68 8.85 -12.05
CA ALA A 139 -5.25 8.58 -11.99
C ALA A 139 -4.70 8.41 -13.41
N GLU A 140 -3.40 8.70 -13.59
CA GLU A 140 -2.74 8.51 -14.88
C GLU A 140 -2.63 7.03 -15.24
N ASN A 141 -2.42 6.18 -14.21
CA ASN A 141 -2.25 4.74 -14.35
C ASN A 141 -3.05 4.01 -13.28
N ILE A 142 -3.51 2.80 -13.62
CA ILE A 142 -4.33 1.96 -12.75
C ILE A 142 -3.71 0.56 -12.67
N LEU A 143 -3.49 0.06 -11.45
CA LEU A 143 -3.06 -1.30 -11.18
C LEU A 143 -4.13 -2.01 -10.34
N VAL A 144 -4.65 -3.11 -10.87
CA VAL A 144 -5.72 -3.88 -10.21
C VAL A 144 -5.25 -5.31 -9.97
N THR A 145 -5.48 -5.80 -8.75
CA THR A 145 -5.23 -7.21 -8.40
C THR A 145 -6.52 -8.01 -8.39
N TYR A 146 -6.44 -9.27 -8.85
CA TYR A 146 -7.56 -10.20 -8.99
C TYR A 146 -7.34 -11.49 -8.21
N GLY A 147 -6.48 -11.46 -7.19
CA GLY A 147 -6.11 -12.64 -6.41
C GLY A 147 -5.42 -13.71 -7.26
N GLU A 148 -5.95 -14.92 -7.29
CA GLU A 148 -5.40 -16.03 -8.07
C GLU A 148 -5.50 -15.84 -9.60
N GLU A 149 -6.36 -14.95 -10.07
CA GLU A 149 -6.45 -14.62 -11.48
C GLU A 149 -5.31 -13.71 -11.96
N GLY A 150 -4.55 -13.09 -11.03
CA GLY A 150 -3.38 -12.27 -11.35
C GLY A 150 -3.59 -10.78 -11.16
N ALA A 151 -3.08 -9.96 -12.08
CA ALA A 151 -3.17 -8.50 -12.00
C ALA A 151 -3.19 -7.85 -13.38
N SER A 152 -3.70 -6.61 -13.44
CA SER A 152 -3.60 -5.76 -14.61
C SER A 152 -2.97 -4.40 -14.27
N TYR A 153 -2.24 -3.86 -15.22
CA TYR A 153 -1.74 -2.49 -15.22
C TYR A 153 -2.13 -1.83 -16.53
N ASN A 154 -3.02 -0.86 -16.46
CA ASN A 154 -3.66 -0.27 -17.65
C ASN A 154 -4.22 -1.37 -18.59
N ASP A 155 -3.75 -1.41 -19.82
CA ASP A 155 -4.18 -2.39 -20.84
C ASP A 155 -3.44 -3.73 -20.76
N ILE A 156 -2.44 -3.88 -19.88
CA ILE A 156 -1.65 -5.10 -19.71
C ILE A 156 -2.30 -5.95 -18.63
N SER A 157 -2.61 -7.21 -18.94
CA SER A 157 -3.14 -8.17 -17.97
C SER A 157 -2.26 -9.43 -17.93
N LEU A 158 -1.94 -9.90 -16.74
CA LEU A 158 -1.11 -11.10 -16.51
C LEU A 158 -1.80 -12.03 -15.52
N GLN A 159 -1.82 -13.32 -15.86
CA GLN A 159 -2.30 -14.35 -14.96
C GLN A 159 -1.26 -14.67 -13.89
N ALA A 160 -1.71 -14.94 -12.67
CA ALA A 160 -0.84 -15.46 -11.62
C ALA A 160 -0.44 -16.92 -11.91
N PRO A 161 0.77 -17.33 -11.53
CA PRO A 161 1.16 -18.74 -11.54
C PRO A 161 0.22 -19.57 -10.66
N LYS A 162 -0.12 -20.77 -11.10
CA LYS A 162 -0.85 -21.73 -10.27
C LYS A 162 0.06 -22.24 -9.16
N ILE A 163 -0.28 -21.94 -7.94
CA ILE A 163 0.46 -22.29 -6.73
C ILE A 163 -0.47 -22.88 -5.67
N GLU A 164 0.09 -23.59 -4.71
CA GLU A 164 -0.59 -23.89 -3.45
C GLU A 164 -0.43 -22.71 -2.50
N ILE A 165 -1.55 -22.06 -2.14
CA ILE A 165 -1.54 -20.88 -1.27
C ILE A 165 -1.48 -21.34 0.18
N VAL A 166 -0.43 -20.93 0.89
CA VAL A 166 -0.27 -21.11 2.33
C VAL A 166 -0.84 -19.91 3.09
N ASN A 167 -0.52 -18.69 2.64
CA ASN A 167 -0.98 -17.46 3.26
C ASN A 167 -0.92 -16.30 2.25
N SER A 168 -2.03 -15.60 2.05
CA SER A 168 -2.10 -14.47 1.12
C SER A 168 -1.83 -13.09 1.76
N ASN A 169 -1.49 -13.04 3.06
CA ASN A 169 -1.17 -11.78 3.72
C ASN A 169 0.12 -11.18 3.14
N GLY A 170 0.10 -9.88 2.83
CA GLY A 170 1.24 -9.18 2.25
C GLY A 170 1.44 -9.39 0.75
N ALA A 171 0.60 -10.18 0.07
CA ALA A 171 0.73 -10.36 -1.38
C ALA A 171 0.52 -9.06 -2.16
N GLY A 172 -0.45 -8.24 -1.75
CA GLY A 172 -0.68 -6.90 -2.33
C GLY A 172 0.51 -5.97 -2.12
N ASP A 173 1.04 -5.93 -0.90
CA ASP A 173 2.22 -5.11 -0.57
C ASP A 173 3.47 -5.57 -1.35
N ALA A 174 3.65 -6.87 -1.48
CA ALA A 174 4.73 -7.47 -2.26
C ALA A 174 4.61 -7.12 -3.75
N LEU A 175 3.38 -7.16 -4.28
CA LEU A 175 3.10 -6.81 -5.67
C LEU A 175 3.42 -5.34 -5.94
N ILE A 176 2.84 -4.41 -5.18
CA ILE A 176 3.05 -2.98 -5.42
C ILE A 176 4.50 -2.57 -5.19
N GLY A 177 5.14 -3.05 -4.12
CA GLY A 177 6.54 -2.76 -3.83
C GLY A 177 7.47 -3.22 -4.95
N THR A 178 7.29 -4.45 -5.45
CA THR A 178 8.08 -4.99 -6.57
C THR A 178 7.77 -4.24 -7.87
N PHE A 179 6.49 -3.94 -8.14
CA PHE A 179 6.10 -3.21 -9.32
C PHE A 179 6.78 -1.84 -9.41
N LEU A 180 6.68 -1.03 -8.36
CA LEU A 180 7.31 0.30 -8.31
C LEU A 180 8.84 0.22 -8.39
N ALA A 181 9.46 -0.76 -7.72
CA ALA A 181 10.92 -0.94 -7.79
C ALA A 181 11.40 -1.29 -9.21
N CYS A 182 10.62 -2.06 -9.96
CA CYS A 182 10.96 -2.42 -11.33
C CYS A 182 10.61 -1.32 -12.33
N LEU A 183 9.56 -0.53 -12.10
CA LEU A 183 9.04 0.46 -13.04
C LEU A 183 10.07 1.56 -13.38
N SER A 184 11.03 1.82 -12.50
CA SER A 184 12.13 2.76 -12.74
C SER A 184 13.19 2.27 -13.74
N THR A 185 13.27 0.96 -13.99
CA THR A 185 14.37 0.36 -14.78
C THR A 185 13.91 -0.60 -15.88
N GLU A 186 12.66 -1.02 -15.85
CA GLU A 186 12.09 -2.03 -16.76
C GLU A 186 10.88 -1.45 -17.50
N ASN A 187 10.42 -2.13 -18.55
CA ASN A 187 9.14 -1.81 -19.17
C ASN A 187 7.96 -2.32 -18.31
N ASP A 188 6.77 -1.79 -18.59
CA ASP A 188 5.54 -2.06 -17.83
C ASP A 188 5.20 -3.56 -17.74
N TYR A 189 5.32 -4.28 -18.87
CA TYR A 189 5.07 -5.72 -18.89
C TYR A 189 6.02 -6.49 -17.99
N THR A 190 7.31 -6.21 -18.06
CA THR A 190 8.33 -6.86 -17.23
C THR A 190 8.14 -6.52 -15.75
N SER A 191 7.83 -5.26 -15.44
CA SER A 191 7.56 -4.80 -14.09
C SER A 191 6.34 -5.52 -13.48
N LEU A 192 5.24 -5.60 -14.22
CA LEU A 192 4.04 -6.31 -13.78
C LEU A 192 4.30 -7.81 -13.63
N LYS A 193 5.04 -8.43 -14.57
CA LYS A 193 5.38 -9.86 -14.50
C LYS A 193 6.18 -10.19 -13.26
N LYS A 194 7.24 -9.43 -12.97
CA LYS A 194 8.07 -9.62 -11.76
C LYS A 194 7.25 -9.42 -10.48
N ALA A 195 6.36 -8.44 -10.48
CA ALA A 195 5.49 -8.15 -9.33
C ALA A 195 4.51 -9.30 -9.05
N VAL A 196 3.85 -9.84 -10.09
CA VAL A 196 2.92 -10.96 -9.97
C VAL A 196 3.65 -12.24 -9.52
N ASP A 197 4.83 -12.52 -10.10
CA ASP A 197 5.63 -13.67 -9.73
C ASP A 197 6.07 -13.58 -8.25
N TYR A 198 6.58 -12.43 -7.81
CA TYR A 198 7.03 -12.25 -6.42
C TYR A 198 5.89 -12.32 -5.42
N ALA A 199 4.74 -11.71 -5.72
CA ALA A 199 3.54 -11.82 -4.88
C ALA A 199 3.10 -13.28 -4.73
N SER A 200 3.20 -14.07 -5.81
CA SER A 200 2.90 -15.50 -5.78
C SER A 200 3.87 -16.28 -4.90
N GLU A 201 5.16 -15.95 -4.91
CA GLU A 201 6.14 -16.56 -3.99
C GLU A 201 5.86 -16.20 -2.52
N VAL A 202 5.45 -14.97 -2.23
CA VAL A 202 5.03 -14.57 -0.87
C VAL A 202 3.86 -15.42 -0.40
N CYS A 203 2.89 -15.72 -1.27
CA CYS A 203 1.74 -16.56 -0.92
C CYS A 203 2.09 -18.01 -0.53
N LYS A 204 3.27 -18.52 -0.88
CA LYS A 204 3.78 -19.85 -0.46
C LYS A 204 4.39 -19.85 0.93
N SER A 205 4.60 -18.67 1.53
CA SER A 205 5.23 -18.54 2.85
C SER A 205 4.21 -18.47 3.98
N ASN A 206 4.63 -18.81 5.22
CA ASN A 206 3.78 -18.70 6.42
C ASN A 206 3.55 -17.26 6.90
N GLY A 207 4.11 -16.27 6.23
CA GLY A 207 4.05 -14.88 6.65
C GLY A 207 4.13 -13.92 5.45
N PRO A 208 4.00 -12.62 5.70
CA PRO A 208 3.91 -11.61 4.64
C PRO A 208 5.27 -11.33 3.96
N ARG A 209 6.31 -12.09 4.27
CA ARG A 209 7.65 -11.93 3.71
C ARG A 209 8.29 -13.30 3.46
N ILE A 210 9.05 -13.39 2.38
CA ILE A 210 9.96 -14.50 2.14
C ILE A 210 11.18 -14.32 3.06
N LYS A 211 11.52 -15.35 3.83
CA LYS A 211 12.70 -15.36 4.71
C LYS A 211 13.96 -15.71 3.94
#